data_f02d200309a9c0eb63c8d64cf113853c
#
_entry.id   f02d200309a9c0eb63c8d64cf113853c
#
_cell.length_a   1.000
_cell.length_b   1.000
_cell.length_c   1.000
_cell.angle_alpha   90.00
_cell.angle_beta   90.00
_cell.angle_gamma   90.00
#
_symmetry.space_group_name_H-M   'P 1'
#
loop_
_entity.id
_entity.type
_entity.pdbx_description
1 polymer ?
#
loop_
_entity_poly.entity_id
_entity_poly.type
_entity_poly.pdbx_seq_one_letter_code
_entity_poly.pdbx_strand_id
1 'polypeptide(L)'
;MPAKDEMPGTLKRSPAKARRTWAKAHDSAVESYGEGERAHRTAFSALKHSFEKVGDRWQPKKEKGPSDPQVAKSGRAARRGGKTYGGVDVVGNSRQTLYDRAKGLGIRGRSKMNKEELAEAIARKQ
;
A
#
# COMPACT_ATOMS: atom_id res chain seq x y z
N MET A 1 -13.31 -17.12 6.97
CA MET A 1 -14.34 -16.29 6.30
C MET A 1 -13.93 -16.00 4.88
N PRO A 2 -14.87 -15.94 3.93
CA PRO A 2 -14.54 -15.59 2.55
C PRO A 2 -13.91 -14.19 2.47
N ALA A 3 -13.03 -13.99 1.50
CA ALA A 3 -12.34 -12.72 1.31
C ALA A 3 -13.32 -11.54 1.19
N LYS A 4 -14.43 -11.71 0.49
CA LYS A 4 -15.42 -10.64 0.31
C LYS A 4 -16.02 -10.14 1.63
N ASP A 5 -16.11 -11.00 2.64
CA ASP A 5 -16.67 -10.65 3.95
C ASP A 5 -15.64 -9.97 4.84
N GLU A 6 -14.36 -10.20 4.59
CA GLU A 6 -13.25 -9.61 5.35
C GLU A 6 -12.63 -8.39 4.67
N MET A 7 -13.09 -8.05 3.47
CA MET A 7 -12.50 -6.98 2.67
C MET A 7 -12.66 -5.62 3.36
N PRO A 8 -11.54 -4.90 3.57
CA PRO A 8 -11.60 -3.54 4.13
C PRO A 8 -12.43 -2.58 3.27
N GLY A 9 -13.02 -1.56 3.91
CA GLY A 9 -13.84 -0.58 3.24
C GLY A 9 -13.15 0.15 2.10
N THR A 10 -11.86 0.46 2.27
CA THR A 10 -11.07 1.10 1.20
C THR A 10 -11.00 0.25 -0.06
N LEU A 11 -10.90 -1.07 0.10
CA LEU A 11 -10.91 -2.00 -1.02
C LEU A 11 -12.29 -2.12 -1.65
N LYS A 12 -13.34 -2.11 -0.85
CA LYS A 12 -14.72 -2.17 -1.37
C LYS A 12 -15.03 -1.00 -2.29
N ARG A 13 -14.40 0.15 -2.05
CA ARG A 13 -14.55 1.36 -2.88
C ARG A 13 -13.60 1.39 -4.08
N SER A 14 -12.72 0.41 -4.20
CA SER A 14 -11.69 0.36 -5.25
C SER A 14 -12.19 -0.34 -6.51
N PRO A 15 -11.48 -0.19 -7.65
CA PRO A 15 -11.84 -0.91 -8.88
C PRO A 15 -11.91 -2.42 -8.69
N ALA A 16 -12.74 -3.08 -9.49
CA ALA A 16 -12.95 -4.52 -9.39
C ALA A 16 -11.64 -5.33 -9.48
N LYS A 17 -10.68 -4.86 -10.28
CA LYS A 17 -9.38 -5.53 -10.43
C LYS A 17 -8.61 -5.53 -9.11
N ALA A 18 -8.64 -4.42 -8.36
CA ALA A 18 -7.99 -4.35 -7.05
C ALA A 18 -8.64 -5.32 -6.06
N ARG A 19 -9.98 -5.35 -6.04
CA ARG A 19 -10.73 -6.28 -5.18
C ARG A 19 -10.41 -7.74 -5.51
N ARG A 20 -10.35 -8.09 -6.79
CA ARG A 20 -10.01 -9.45 -7.22
C ARG A 20 -8.59 -9.84 -6.86
N THR A 21 -7.65 -8.91 -7.03
CA THR A 21 -6.24 -9.16 -6.68
C THR A 21 -6.09 -9.47 -5.19
N TRP A 22 -6.72 -8.66 -4.35
CA TRP A 22 -6.67 -8.87 -2.90
C TRP A 22 -7.37 -10.17 -2.51
N ALA A 23 -8.57 -10.40 -3.04
CA ALA A 23 -9.36 -11.59 -2.70
C ALA A 23 -8.64 -12.89 -3.09
N LYS A 24 -8.06 -12.94 -4.28
CA LYS A 24 -7.33 -14.11 -4.75
C LYS A 24 -6.10 -14.39 -3.88
N ALA A 25 -5.34 -13.35 -3.55
CA ALA A 25 -4.16 -13.49 -2.70
C ALA A 25 -4.54 -13.88 -1.27
N HIS A 26 -5.63 -13.31 -0.74
CA HIS A 26 -6.14 -13.64 0.59
C HIS A 26 -6.56 -15.11 0.67
N ASP A 27 -7.36 -15.57 -0.27
CA ASP A 27 -7.86 -16.95 -0.27
C ASP A 27 -6.71 -17.96 -0.40
N SER A 28 -5.74 -17.66 -1.25
CA SER A 28 -4.55 -18.49 -1.41
C SER A 28 -3.72 -18.54 -0.12
N ALA A 29 -3.58 -17.40 0.55
CA ALA A 29 -2.83 -17.33 1.81
C ALA A 29 -3.56 -18.07 2.94
N VAL A 30 -4.89 -18.03 2.97
CA VAL A 30 -5.70 -18.78 3.94
C VAL A 30 -5.48 -20.29 3.76
N GLU A 31 -5.41 -20.78 2.53
CA GLU A 31 -5.11 -22.19 2.28
C GLU A 31 -3.75 -22.61 2.84
N SER A 32 -2.75 -21.71 2.73
CA SER A 32 -1.37 -22.03 3.15
C SER A 32 -1.12 -21.78 4.64
N TYR A 33 -1.72 -20.75 5.22
CA TYR A 33 -1.39 -20.26 6.56
C TYR A 33 -2.57 -20.20 7.53
N GLY A 34 -3.79 -20.52 7.06
CA GLY A 34 -4.99 -20.33 7.85
C GLY A 34 -5.45 -18.88 7.86
N GLU A 35 -6.63 -18.64 8.42
CA GLU A 35 -7.19 -17.29 8.55
C GLU A 35 -6.42 -16.47 9.58
N GLY A 36 -6.39 -15.16 9.41
CA GLY A 36 -5.82 -14.23 10.36
C GLY A 36 -4.92 -13.18 9.72
N GLU A 37 -4.11 -12.55 10.55
CA GLU A 37 -3.27 -11.42 10.15
C GLU A 37 -2.28 -11.76 9.03
N ARG A 38 -1.72 -12.97 9.05
CA ARG A 38 -0.75 -13.38 8.02
C ARG A 38 -1.37 -13.40 6.63
N ALA A 39 -2.62 -13.91 6.52
CA ALA A 39 -3.34 -13.92 5.25
C ALA A 39 -3.64 -12.49 4.78
N HIS A 40 -4.05 -11.61 5.70
CA HIS A 40 -4.28 -10.20 5.41
C HIS A 40 -3.02 -9.50 4.92
N ARG A 41 -1.91 -9.68 5.61
CA ARG A 41 -0.62 -9.08 5.20
C ARG A 41 -0.16 -9.56 3.85
N THR A 42 -0.33 -10.84 3.56
CA THR A 42 0.02 -11.42 2.27
C THR A 42 -0.84 -10.83 1.15
N ALA A 43 -2.14 -10.69 1.40
CA ALA A 43 -3.07 -10.11 0.44
C ALA A 43 -2.72 -8.65 0.13
N PHE A 44 -2.41 -7.84 1.13
CA PHE A 44 -1.99 -6.45 0.94
C PHE A 44 -0.63 -6.33 0.27
N SER A 45 0.30 -7.23 0.56
CA SER A 45 1.59 -7.25 -0.12
C SER A 45 1.42 -7.46 -1.63
N ALA A 46 0.56 -8.41 -2.01
CA ALA A 46 0.24 -8.65 -3.42
C ALA A 46 -0.45 -7.44 -4.06
N LEU A 47 -1.38 -6.82 -3.34
CA LEU A 47 -2.09 -5.64 -3.81
C LEU A 47 -1.15 -4.48 -4.07
N LYS A 48 -0.24 -4.19 -3.13
CA LYS A 48 0.72 -3.08 -3.22
C LYS A 48 1.68 -3.18 -4.40
N HIS A 49 1.85 -4.38 -4.94
CA HIS A 49 2.70 -4.57 -6.13
C HIS A 49 2.12 -3.89 -7.36
N SER A 50 0.80 -3.88 -7.49
CA SER A 50 0.11 -3.37 -8.69
C SER A 50 -0.76 -2.14 -8.43
N PHE A 51 -1.07 -1.84 -7.18
CA PHE A 51 -1.96 -0.74 -6.80
C PHE A 51 -1.35 0.12 -5.71
N GLU A 52 -1.75 1.38 -5.66
CA GLU A 52 -1.35 2.31 -4.60
C GLU A 52 -2.59 2.90 -3.95
N LYS A 53 -2.50 3.19 -2.66
CA LYS A 53 -3.58 3.86 -1.95
C LYS A 53 -3.51 5.35 -2.17
N VAL A 54 -4.59 5.91 -2.72
CA VAL A 54 -4.75 7.34 -2.95
C VAL A 54 -6.09 7.76 -2.35
N GLY A 55 -6.04 8.54 -1.28
CA GLY A 55 -7.23 8.88 -0.53
C GLY A 55 -7.81 7.65 0.19
N ASP A 56 -9.08 7.35 -0.09
CA ASP A 56 -9.81 6.25 0.56
C ASP A 56 -9.99 5.02 -0.32
N ARG A 57 -9.22 4.91 -1.40
CA ARG A 57 -9.32 3.79 -2.35
C ARG A 57 -7.98 3.43 -2.95
N TRP A 58 -7.91 2.24 -3.54
CA TRP A 58 -6.71 1.74 -4.21
C TRP A 58 -6.83 1.98 -5.71
N GLN A 59 -5.77 2.52 -6.31
CA GLN A 59 -5.72 2.84 -7.74
C GLN A 59 -4.57 2.09 -8.41
N PRO A 60 -4.70 1.74 -9.71
CA PRO A 60 -3.61 1.09 -10.43
C PRO A 60 -2.35 1.96 -10.44
N LYS A 61 -1.20 1.34 -10.21
CA LYS A 61 0.10 2.00 -10.32
C LYS A 61 0.46 2.17 -11.80
N LYS A 62 1.22 3.20 -12.08
CA LYS A 62 1.78 3.42 -13.42
C LYS A 62 2.72 2.29 -13.80
N GLU A 63 3.55 1.84 -12.87
CA GLU A 63 4.45 0.71 -13.03
C GLU A 63 4.32 -0.23 -11.84
N LYS A 64 4.29 -1.54 -12.11
CA LYS A 64 4.24 -2.55 -11.06
C LYS A 64 5.58 -2.63 -10.33
N GLY A 65 5.54 -2.92 -9.05
CA GLY A 65 6.74 -3.08 -8.25
C GLY A 65 6.50 -2.76 -6.77
N PRO A 66 7.54 -2.86 -5.93
CA PRO A 66 7.41 -2.59 -4.50
C PRO A 66 7.08 -1.12 -4.25
N SER A 67 6.21 -0.87 -3.28
CA SER A 67 5.82 0.48 -2.85
C SER A 67 6.70 0.99 -1.73
N ASP A 68 7.06 0.13 -0.81
CA ASP A 68 7.84 0.50 0.37
C ASP A 68 9.33 0.23 0.14
N PRO A 69 10.22 1.18 0.53
CA PRO A 69 11.65 0.97 0.34
C PRO A 69 12.18 -0.32 0.97
N GLN A 70 11.62 -0.75 2.09
CA GLN A 70 12.04 -1.99 2.73
C GLN A 70 11.78 -3.22 1.86
N VAL A 71 10.67 -3.22 1.10
CA VAL A 71 10.30 -4.33 0.22
C VAL A 71 11.22 -4.38 -1.00
N ALA A 72 11.73 -3.23 -1.43
CA ALA A 72 12.68 -3.14 -2.53
C ALA A 72 14.07 -3.65 -2.14
N LYS A 73 14.38 -3.73 -0.85
CA LYS A 73 15.64 -4.28 -0.34
C LYS A 73 15.59 -5.80 -0.41
N SER A 74 16.77 -6.43 -0.51
CA SER A 74 16.87 -7.88 -0.57
C SER A 74 17.70 -8.43 0.59
N GLY A 75 17.57 -9.74 0.85
CA GLY A 75 18.37 -10.45 1.83
C GLY A 75 18.16 -9.97 3.26
N ARG A 76 19.26 -9.78 3.99
CA ARG A 76 19.25 -9.43 5.41
C ARG A 76 18.58 -8.10 5.69
N ALA A 77 18.77 -7.11 4.81
CA ALA A 77 18.17 -5.79 4.98
C ALA A 77 16.65 -5.84 4.98
N ALA A 78 16.06 -6.66 4.10
CA ALA A 78 14.62 -6.85 4.04
C ALA A 78 14.09 -7.57 5.29
N ARG A 79 14.85 -8.53 5.83
CA ARG A 79 14.46 -9.32 7.00
C ARG A 79 14.45 -8.53 8.30
N ARG A 80 15.23 -7.46 8.37
CA ARG A 80 15.25 -6.58 9.55
C ARG A 80 13.97 -5.81 9.72
N GLY A 81 13.10 -5.92 8.72
CA GLY A 81 11.89 -5.13 8.68
C GLY A 81 12.19 -3.70 8.27
N GLY A 82 11.21 -2.87 8.36
CA GLY A 82 11.32 -1.48 8.00
C GLY A 82 9.96 -0.85 8.01
N LYS A 83 9.93 0.43 7.68
CA LYS A 83 8.71 1.21 7.73
C LYS A 83 7.84 0.97 6.50
N THR A 84 6.54 0.83 6.72
CA THR A 84 5.54 0.84 5.66
C THR A 84 4.82 2.19 5.67
N TYR A 85 4.22 2.54 4.55
CA TYR A 85 3.64 3.87 4.35
C TYR A 85 2.15 3.81 3.98
N GLY A 86 1.42 2.88 4.61
CA GLY A 86 -0.04 2.79 4.47
C GLY A 86 -0.54 2.59 3.06
N GLY A 87 0.24 1.97 2.19
CA GLY A 87 -0.12 1.76 0.79
C GLY A 87 0.27 2.88 -0.15
N VAL A 88 0.87 3.96 0.36
CA VAL A 88 1.44 5.02 -0.50
C VAL A 88 2.66 4.45 -1.23
N ASP A 89 2.71 4.62 -2.54
CA ASP A 89 3.82 4.13 -3.35
C ASP A 89 5.02 5.07 -3.26
N VAL A 90 5.91 4.81 -2.31
CA VAL A 90 7.11 5.63 -2.11
C VAL A 90 8.13 5.40 -3.21
N VAL A 91 8.32 4.13 -3.59
CA VAL A 91 9.34 3.75 -4.60
C VAL A 91 8.94 4.24 -5.98
N GLY A 92 7.68 4.05 -6.38
CA GLY A 92 7.21 4.36 -7.72
C GLY A 92 6.88 5.81 -7.98
N ASN A 93 6.66 6.63 -6.94
CA ASN A 93 6.32 8.04 -7.10
C ASN A 93 7.54 8.93 -6.85
N SER A 94 7.60 10.06 -7.58
CA SER A 94 8.61 11.08 -7.33
C SER A 94 8.25 11.90 -6.10
N ARG A 95 9.25 12.61 -5.54
CA ARG A 95 8.99 13.56 -4.45
C ARG A 95 7.97 14.61 -4.87
N GLN A 96 8.05 15.10 -6.10
CA GLN A 96 7.12 16.10 -6.62
C GLN A 96 5.68 15.59 -6.62
N THR A 97 5.46 14.35 -7.05
CA THR A 97 4.13 13.73 -7.02
C THR A 97 3.58 13.65 -5.61
N LEU A 98 4.42 13.20 -4.65
CA LEU A 98 4.01 13.12 -3.25
C LEU A 98 3.78 14.50 -2.64
N TYR A 99 4.60 15.48 -3.01
CA TYR A 99 4.40 16.88 -2.61
C TYR A 99 3.03 17.40 -3.06
N ASP A 100 2.68 17.15 -4.31
CA ASP A 100 1.40 17.58 -4.86
C ASP A 100 0.22 16.91 -4.16
N ARG A 101 0.34 15.63 -3.82
CA ARG A 101 -0.67 14.91 -3.04
C ARG A 101 -0.81 15.48 -1.64
N ALA A 102 0.31 15.80 -0.99
CA ALA A 102 0.33 16.42 0.33
C ALA A 102 -0.33 17.80 0.30
N LYS A 103 -0.08 18.56 -0.75
CA LYS A 103 -0.71 19.88 -0.95
C LYS A 103 -2.23 19.73 -1.04
N GLY A 104 -2.71 18.76 -1.80
CA GLY A 104 -4.14 18.48 -1.92
C GLY A 104 -4.80 18.06 -0.61
N LEU A 105 -4.03 17.45 0.30
CA LEU A 105 -4.51 17.05 1.61
C LEU A 105 -4.35 18.13 2.69
N GLY A 106 -3.79 19.29 2.33
CA GLY A 106 -3.58 20.38 3.28
C GLY A 106 -2.48 20.14 4.30
N ILE A 107 -1.51 19.30 3.99
CA ILE A 107 -0.39 19.01 4.89
C ILE A 107 0.56 20.21 4.97
N ARG A 108 0.77 20.72 6.19
CA ARG A 108 1.67 21.84 6.46
C ARG A 108 3.11 21.36 6.57
N GLY A 109 4.06 22.23 6.21
CA GLY A 109 5.49 21.92 6.31
C GLY A 109 6.00 20.99 5.22
N ARG A 110 5.20 20.69 4.23
CA ARG A 110 5.53 19.76 3.15
C ARG A 110 6.79 20.14 2.36
N SER A 111 7.07 21.44 2.24
CA SER A 111 8.26 21.90 1.52
C SER A 111 9.57 21.52 2.19
N LYS A 112 9.55 21.21 3.48
CA LYS A 112 10.71 20.80 4.27
C LYS A 112 10.83 19.28 4.40
N MET A 113 9.88 18.54 3.83
CA MET A 113 9.83 17.07 3.94
C MET A 113 10.57 16.40 2.79
N ASN A 114 11.26 15.31 3.12
CA ASN A 114 11.81 14.43 2.10
C ASN A 114 10.69 13.49 1.60
N LYS A 115 11.03 12.61 0.65
CA LYS A 115 10.07 11.71 0.02
C LYS A 115 9.37 10.80 1.05
N GLU A 116 10.13 10.24 1.97
CA GLU A 116 9.60 9.33 3.00
C GLU A 116 8.72 10.09 4.00
N GLU A 117 9.12 11.28 4.39
CA GLU A 117 8.33 12.12 5.30
C GLU A 117 7.00 12.52 4.67
N LEU A 118 7.02 12.86 3.38
CA LEU A 118 5.80 13.17 2.63
C LEU A 118 4.86 11.96 2.58
N ALA A 119 5.40 10.78 2.28
CA ALA A 119 4.61 9.55 2.23
C ALA A 119 3.99 9.23 3.60
N GLU A 120 4.75 9.40 4.67
CA GLU A 120 4.25 9.17 6.03
C GLU A 120 3.12 10.12 6.39
N ALA A 121 3.29 11.41 6.09
CA ALA A 121 2.27 12.41 6.35
C ALA A 121 0.99 12.16 5.54
N ILE A 122 1.13 11.76 4.28
CA ILE A 122 0.00 11.39 3.42
C ILE A 122 -0.73 10.18 4.02
N ALA A 123 0.01 9.15 4.45
CA ALA A 123 -0.57 7.94 5.02
C ALA A 123 -1.40 8.24 6.28
N ARG A 124 -0.95 9.18 7.10
CA ARG A 124 -1.69 9.58 8.30
C ARG A 124 -2.95 10.38 7.98
N LYS A 125 -2.90 11.17 6.92
CA LYS A 125 -3.98 12.11 6.57
C LYS A 125 -5.09 11.45 5.75
N GLN A 126 -4.76 10.50 4.89
CA GLN A 126 -5.76 9.84 4.05
C GLN A 126 -6.51 8.69 4.70
#